data_817c3cfcd23b605300fc8a87bd9c7898
#
_entry.id   817c3cfcd23b605300fc8a87bd9c7898
#
_cell.length_a   1.000
_cell.length_b   1.000
_cell.length_c   1.000
_cell.angle_alpha   90.00
_cell.angle_beta   90.00
_cell.angle_gamma   90.00
#
_symmetry.space_group_name_H-M   'P 1'
#
loop_
_entity.id
_entity.type
_entity.pdbx_description
1 polymer ?
#
loop_
_entity_poly.entity_id
_entity_poly.type
_entity_poly.pdbx_seq_one_letter_code
_entity_poly.pdbx_strand_id
1 'polypeptide(L)'
;MDVLIVGSIAYDSVSSPAGAVTHALGGSATYGGLASSFHTNRLGLGTVGLVGVVGTDFTDEDRAVLTSNGADASGIETAEGETFRWEGAYHGAMAEAETKATHLNVFEHFQPNVPEHAQEPKVTLCANLHPALQASVLDQTKASRLTMLDSMNLWITIAREELLEVMKRVDLLIINDGEVRMLADDENLVRAAQAVKTMAKVATLVVKRGEHGVLAFHGDEIIALPAFPTSNVCDPTGCGDTFAGTLAAYLALGEGPIERDELRAALVASTVSASFTLESFGVAALQTMSEEAFDARIDEFESILR
;
A
#
# COMPACT_ATOMS: atom_id res chain seq x y z
N MET A 1 11.42 -15.49 2.76
CA MET A 1 10.87 -14.20 2.26
C MET A 1 10.19 -13.49 3.41
N ASP A 2 10.51 -12.22 3.64
CA ASP A 2 9.89 -11.50 4.78
C ASP A 2 8.56 -10.86 4.39
N VAL A 3 8.49 -10.25 3.22
CA VAL A 3 7.26 -9.65 2.72
C VAL A 3 6.95 -10.12 1.32
N LEU A 4 5.70 -10.50 1.08
CA LEU A 4 5.14 -10.71 -0.26
C LEU A 4 4.10 -9.64 -0.53
N ILE A 5 4.23 -8.93 -1.64
CA ILE A 5 3.27 -7.90 -2.09
C ILE A 5 2.67 -8.32 -3.42
N VAL A 6 1.35 -8.41 -3.46
CA VAL A 6 0.60 -8.70 -4.68
C VAL A 6 -0.28 -7.51 -5.01
N GLY A 7 -0.10 -6.91 -6.18
CA GLY A 7 -0.80 -5.68 -6.56
C GLY A 7 -0.62 -5.31 -8.03
N SER A 8 -1.14 -4.15 -8.40
CA SER A 8 -0.97 -3.59 -9.73
C SER A 8 0.43 -3.02 -9.94
N ILE A 9 0.94 -3.18 -11.17
CA ILE A 9 2.07 -2.43 -11.71
C ILE A 9 1.53 -1.64 -12.89
N ALA A 10 1.78 -0.35 -12.93
CA ALA A 10 1.07 0.56 -13.83
C ALA A 10 1.98 1.64 -14.39
N TYR A 11 1.50 2.29 -15.45
CA TYR A 11 1.94 3.61 -15.83
C TYR A 11 0.84 4.63 -15.51
N ASP A 12 1.17 5.60 -14.67
CA ASP A 12 0.24 6.62 -14.21
C ASP A 12 0.48 7.95 -14.95
N SER A 13 -0.61 8.63 -15.30
CA SER A 13 -0.59 10.01 -15.78
C SER A 13 -1.35 10.87 -14.79
N VAL A 14 -0.64 11.76 -14.09
CA VAL A 14 -1.20 12.52 -12.99
C VAL A 14 -1.04 14.00 -13.23
N SER A 15 -2.09 14.77 -12.96
CA SER A 15 -2.05 16.24 -12.89
C SER A 15 -2.46 16.72 -11.50
N SER A 16 -1.74 17.72 -10.98
CA SER A 16 -2.01 18.37 -9.71
C SER A 16 -1.72 19.87 -9.80
N PRO A 17 -2.03 20.67 -8.78
CA PRO A 17 -1.61 22.08 -8.75
C PRO A 17 -0.09 22.29 -8.83
N ALA A 18 0.73 21.29 -8.51
CA ALA A 18 2.19 21.34 -8.61
C ALA A 18 2.73 21.08 -10.03
N GLY A 19 1.90 20.52 -10.93
CA GLY A 19 2.31 20.19 -12.29
C GLY A 19 1.62 18.95 -12.84
N ALA A 20 2.29 18.27 -13.77
CA ALA A 20 1.79 17.02 -14.34
C ALA A 20 2.93 16.09 -14.75
N VAL A 21 2.65 14.80 -14.73
CA VAL A 21 3.51 13.76 -15.29
C VAL A 21 2.67 12.86 -16.19
N THR A 22 3.29 12.29 -17.20
CA THR A 22 2.66 11.30 -18.07
C THR A 22 3.51 10.04 -18.09
N HIS A 23 2.83 8.88 -18.07
CA HIS A 23 3.50 7.58 -18.20
C HIS A 23 4.60 7.35 -17.16
N ALA A 24 4.35 7.76 -15.90
CA ALA A 24 5.24 7.50 -14.79
C ALA A 24 4.99 6.11 -14.22
N LEU A 25 6.06 5.43 -13.80
CA LEU A 25 5.94 4.15 -13.10
C LEU A 25 5.11 4.30 -11.82
N GLY A 26 4.12 3.44 -11.65
CA GLY A 26 3.13 3.47 -10.57
C GLY A 26 2.50 2.11 -10.31
N GLY A 27 1.37 2.13 -9.62
CA GLY A 27 0.64 0.94 -9.20
C GLY A 27 0.98 0.48 -7.77
N SER A 28 0.04 -0.22 -7.14
CA SER A 28 0.10 -0.56 -5.72
C SER A 28 1.27 -1.48 -5.35
N ALA A 29 1.61 -2.46 -6.20
CA ALA A 29 2.80 -3.31 -5.98
C ALA A 29 4.10 -2.53 -6.19
N THR A 30 4.11 -1.54 -7.08
CA THR A 30 5.29 -0.69 -7.32
C THR A 30 5.62 0.16 -6.09
N TYR A 31 4.68 1.01 -5.66
CA TYR A 31 4.91 1.88 -4.49
C TYR A 31 5.15 1.07 -3.22
N GLY A 32 4.29 0.08 -2.95
CA GLY A 32 4.42 -0.78 -1.78
C GLY A 32 5.72 -1.59 -1.81
N GLY A 33 6.10 -2.10 -2.98
CA GLY A 33 7.32 -2.87 -3.18
C GLY A 33 8.59 -2.07 -2.95
N LEU A 34 8.67 -0.87 -3.53
CA LEU A 34 9.83 0.02 -3.35
C LEU A 34 10.00 0.44 -1.89
N ALA A 35 8.91 0.85 -1.24
CA ALA A 35 8.92 1.22 0.16
C ALA A 35 9.30 0.04 1.06
N SER A 36 8.67 -1.11 0.85
CA SER A 36 8.96 -2.32 1.63
C SER A 36 10.40 -2.77 1.47
N SER A 37 10.93 -2.78 0.23
CA SER A 37 12.32 -3.19 -0.05
C SER A 37 13.35 -2.25 0.56
N PHE A 38 13.11 -0.94 0.52
CA PHE A 38 13.96 0.04 1.20
C PHE A 38 14.04 -0.27 2.70
N HIS A 39 12.89 -0.48 3.34
CA HIS A 39 12.85 -0.72 4.78
C HIS A 39 13.35 -2.10 5.18
N THR A 40 13.07 -3.16 4.43
CA THR A 40 13.63 -4.49 4.73
C THR A 40 15.15 -4.48 4.68
N ASN A 41 15.76 -3.79 3.70
CA ASN A 41 17.22 -3.61 3.64
C ASN A 41 17.73 -2.84 4.85
N ARG A 42 17.13 -1.67 5.14
CA ARG A 42 17.53 -0.82 6.28
C ARG A 42 17.41 -1.57 7.63
N LEU A 43 16.43 -2.43 7.77
CA LEU A 43 16.15 -3.19 9.00
C LEU A 43 16.92 -4.50 9.09
N GLY A 44 17.74 -4.82 8.08
CA GLY A 44 18.52 -6.07 8.03
C GLY A 44 17.66 -7.33 7.89
N LEU A 45 16.47 -7.18 7.32
CA LEU A 45 15.59 -8.29 6.95
C LEU A 45 16.02 -8.93 5.61
N GLY A 46 15.33 -9.98 5.20
CA GLY A 46 15.57 -10.66 3.94
C GLY A 46 14.88 -9.99 2.75
N THR A 47 14.16 -10.78 1.95
CA THR A 47 13.69 -10.39 0.63
C THR A 47 12.22 -9.99 0.63
N VAL A 48 11.88 -8.98 -0.19
CA VAL A 48 10.51 -8.63 -0.60
C VAL A 48 10.21 -9.28 -1.94
N GLY A 49 9.13 -10.06 -2.05
CA GLY A 49 8.63 -10.61 -3.30
C GLY A 49 7.53 -9.76 -3.89
N LEU A 50 7.54 -9.59 -5.21
CA LEU A 50 6.51 -8.88 -5.96
C LEU A 50 5.77 -9.82 -6.88
N VAL A 51 4.44 -9.77 -6.87
CA VAL A 51 3.56 -10.49 -7.79
C VAL A 51 2.64 -9.51 -8.48
N GLY A 52 2.65 -9.53 -9.80
CA GLY A 52 1.87 -8.64 -10.64
C GLY A 52 1.97 -9.02 -12.11
N VAL A 53 1.42 -8.21 -12.99
CA VAL A 53 1.51 -8.39 -14.44
C VAL A 53 1.87 -7.07 -15.11
N VAL A 54 2.70 -7.16 -16.14
CA VAL A 54 3.08 -6.05 -17.01
C VAL A 54 2.91 -6.46 -18.48
N GLY A 55 2.78 -5.50 -19.36
CA GLY A 55 2.75 -5.72 -20.81
C GLY A 55 4.14 -5.80 -21.43
N THR A 56 4.16 -6.03 -22.73
CA THR A 56 5.40 -6.04 -23.54
C THR A 56 6.01 -4.65 -23.73
N ASP A 57 5.29 -3.59 -23.36
CA ASP A 57 5.74 -2.19 -23.32
C ASP A 57 6.50 -1.84 -22.02
N PHE A 58 6.54 -2.75 -21.03
CA PHE A 58 7.24 -2.52 -19.77
C PHE A 58 8.76 -2.62 -19.95
N THR A 59 9.46 -1.53 -19.67
CA THR A 59 10.88 -1.42 -20.02
C THR A 59 11.79 -2.16 -19.04
N ASP A 60 13.01 -2.49 -19.49
CA ASP A 60 14.03 -3.06 -18.60
C ASP A 60 14.49 -2.06 -17.53
N GLU A 61 14.46 -0.75 -17.86
CA GLU A 61 14.74 0.33 -16.91
C GLU A 61 13.70 0.35 -15.78
N ASP A 62 12.41 0.24 -16.11
CA ASP A 62 11.35 0.20 -15.09
C ASP A 62 11.44 -1.07 -14.25
N ARG A 63 11.79 -2.20 -14.86
CA ARG A 63 12.04 -3.44 -14.15
C ARG A 63 13.23 -3.34 -13.20
N ALA A 64 14.30 -2.65 -13.62
CA ALA A 64 15.45 -2.39 -12.76
C ALA A 64 15.10 -1.46 -11.59
N VAL A 65 14.17 -0.53 -11.76
CA VAL A 65 13.63 0.29 -10.66
C VAL A 65 12.96 -0.59 -9.61
N LEU A 66 12.07 -1.51 -10.02
CA LEU A 66 11.38 -2.42 -9.08
C LEU A 66 12.35 -3.27 -8.25
N THR A 67 13.49 -3.62 -8.82
CA THR A 67 14.50 -4.47 -8.17
C THR A 67 15.66 -3.69 -7.54
N SER A 68 15.65 -2.36 -7.58
CA SER A 68 16.77 -1.50 -7.16
C SER A 68 17.21 -1.73 -5.70
N ASN A 69 16.27 -2.08 -4.83
CA ASN A 69 16.51 -2.41 -3.42
C ASN A 69 16.48 -3.94 -3.17
N GLY A 70 16.76 -4.75 -4.19
CA GLY A 70 16.88 -6.20 -4.04
C GLY A 70 15.55 -6.95 -3.95
N ALA A 71 14.43 -6.36 -4.39
CA ALA A 71 13.17 -7.09 -4.46
C ALA A 71 13.24 -8.23 -5.48
N ASP A 72 12.57 -9.34 -5.16
CA ASP A 72 12.37 -10.46 -6.07
C ASP A 72 11.16 -10.20 -6.97
N ALA A 73 11.44 -9.95 -8.24
CA ALA A 73 10.45 -9.71 -9.29
C ALA A 73 10.07 -10.98 -10.08
N SER A 74 10.46 -12.17 -9.63
CA SER A 74 10.18 -13.42 -10.34
C SER A 74 8.69 -13.74 -10.43
N GLY A 75 7.86 -13.14 -9.58
CA GLY A 75 6.40 -13.23 -9.63
C GLY A 75 5.74 -12.22 -10.56
N ILE A 76 6.50 -11.38 -11.27
CA ILE A 76 5.96 -10.42 -12.24
C ILE A 76 5.88 -11.09 -13.62
N GLU A 77 4.65 -11.37 -14.04
CA GLU A 77 4.35 -11.91 -15.37
C GLU A 77 4.50 -10.83 -16.45
N THR A 78 5.00 -11.19 -17.63
CA THR A 78 4.93 -10.36 -18.84
C THR A 78 3.92 -10.97 -19.80
N ALA A 79 2.82 -10.26 -20.07
CA ALA A 79 1.76 -10.69 -20.97
C ALA A 79 1.79 -9.89 -22.27
N GLU A 80 1.25 -10.48 -23.35
CA GLU A 80 1.10 -9.79 -24.63
C GLU A 80 0.09 -8.64 -24.52
N GLY A 81 0.53 -7.42 -24.85
CA GLY A 81 -0.28 -6.21 -24.77
C GLY A 81 0.42 -5.09 -24.00
N GLU A 82 -0.33 -4.06 -23.65
CA GLU A 82 0.17 -2.92 -22.90
C GLU A 82 0.00 -3.12 -21.41
N THR A 83 0.90 -2.52 -20.63
CA THR A 83 0.81 -2.44 -19.17
C THR A 83 -0.42 -1.63 -18.73
N PHE A 84 -0.98 -1.93 -17.57
CA PHE A 84 -2.07 -1.18 -16.95
C PHE A 84 -1.75 0.32 -16.91
N ARG A 85 -2.73 1.18 -17.22
CA ARG A 85 -2.59 2.64 -17.21
C ARG A 85 -3.73 3.27 -16.44
N TRP A 86 -3.37 4.25 -15.62
CA TRP A 86 -4.34 5.07 -14.91
C TRP A 86 -4.06 6.56 -15.16
N GLU A 87 -5.12 7.33 -15.36
CA GLU A 87 -5.05 8.77 -15.53
C GLU A 87 -5.90 9.45 -14.46
N GLY A 88 -5.30 10.36 -13.71
CA GLY A 88 -5.96 11.06 -12.62
C GLY A 88 -5.60 12.53 -12.51
N ALA A 89 -6.47 13.27 -11.83
CA ALA A 89 -6.22 14.66 -11.50
C ALA A 89 -6.55 14.94 -10.03
N TYR A 90 -5.72 15.76 -9.41
CA TYR A 90 -5.95 16.28 -8.07
C TYR A 90 -6.25 17.77 -8.13
N HIS A 91 -7.21 18.21 -7.31
CA HIS A 91 -7.67 19.59 -7.26
C HIS A 91 -7.76 20.09 -5.83
N GLY A 92 -7.66 21.39 -5.62
CA GLY A 92 -7.85 22.03 -4.30
C GLY A 92 -6.94 21.46 -3.24
N ALA A 93 -7.50 20.90 -2.17
CA ALA A 93 -6.75 20.27 -1.07
C ALA A 93 -6.15 18.90 -1.42
N MET A 94 -6.33 18.40 -2.64
CA MET A 94 -5.81 17.14 -3.15
C MET A 94 -6.17 15.89 -2.31
N ALA A 95 -7.31 15.93 -1.63
CA ALA A 95 -7.76 14.85 -0.75
C ALA A 95 -8.16 13.58 -1.52
N GLU A 96 -8.73 13.75 -2.71
CA GLU A 96 -9.19 12.65 -3.57
C GLU A 96 -8.77 12.89 -5.02
N ALA A 97 -8.45 11.81 -5.72
CA ALA A 97 -8.18 11.83 -7.15
C ALA A 97 -9.49 11.80 -7.94
N GLU A 98 -9.59 12.67 -8.95
CA GLU A 98 -10.57 12.50 -10.03
C GLU A 98 -9.99 11.55 -11.07
N THR A 99 -10.52 10.33 -11.18
CA THR A 99 -10.11 9.41 -12.25
C THR A 99 -10.61 9.91 -13.60
N LYS A 100 -9.70 10.15 -14.54
CA LYS A 100 -9.99 10.58 -15.91
C LYS A 100 -10.14 9.39 -16.85
N ALA A 101 -9.24 8.41 -16.74
CA ALA A 101 -9.27 7.19 -17.53
C ALA A 101 -8.63 6.02 -16.78
N THR A 102 -9.07 4.82 -17.10
CA THR A 102 -8.48 3.57 -16.63
C THR A 102 -8.42 2.59 -17.79
N HIS A 103 -7.22 2.17 -18.17
CA HIS A 103 -6.97 1.19 -19.22
C HIS A 103 -6.40 -0.07 -18.56
N LEU A 104 -7.25 -1.06 -18.35
CA LEU A 104 -6.84 -2.29 -17.65
C LEU A 104 -5.78 -3.06 -18.44
N ASN A 105 -5.88 -3.10 -19.78
CA ASN A 105 -4.91 -3.74 -20.66
C ASN A 105 -4.64 -5.20 -20.19
N VAL A 106 -3.36 -5.61 -20.04
CA VAL A 106 -3.02 -6.97 -19.57
C VAL A 106 -3.54 -7.28 -18.16
N PHE A 107 -3.79 -6.26 -17.35
CA PHE A 107 -4.30 -6.41 -16.00
C PHE A 107 -5.75 -6.93 -15.94
N GLU A 108 -6.55 -6.72 -17.01
CA GLU A 108 -7.93 -7.23 -17.09
C GLU A 108 -8.02 -8.75 -16.97
N HIS A 109 -6.99 -9.46 -17.44
CA HIS A 109 -6.94 -10.91 -17.44
C HIS A 109 -5.95 -11.49 -16.43
N PHE A 110 -5.38 -10.63 -15.59
CA PHE A 110 -4.40 -11.04 -14.59
C PHE A 110 -4.98 -12.07 -13.63
N GLN A 111 -4.23 -13.14 -13.44
CA GLN A 111 -4.48 -14.16 -12.43
C GLN A 111 -3.21 -14.32 -11.61
N PRO A 112 -3.18 -13.89 -10.33
CA PRO A 112 -1.99 -14.00 -9.51
C PRO A 112 -1.46 -15.43 -9.45
N ASN A 113 -0.19 -15.60 -9.79
CA ASN A 113 0.53 -16.85 -9.64
C ASN A 113 1.73 -16.63 -8.72
N VAL A 114 1.60 -17.08 -7.46
CA VAL A 114 2.64 -16.89 -6.45
C VAL A 114 3.72 -17.94 -6.64
N PRO A 115 4.99 -17.56 -6.90
CA PRO A 115 6.09 -18.52 -7.04
C PRO A 115 6.21 -19.41 -5.78
N GLU A 116 6.56 -20.68 -5.94
CA GLU A 116 6.62 -21.66 -4.84
C GLU A 116 7.47 -21.18 -3.65
N HIS A 117 8.63 -20.57 -3.91
CA HIS A 117 9.51 -20.03 -2.87
C HIS A 117 8.97 -18.80 -2.15
N ALA A 118 7.89 -18.19 -2.66
CA ALA A 118 7.21 -17.01 -2.11
C ALA A 118 5.87 -17.34 -1.43
N GLN A 119 5.45 -18.61 -1.38
CA GLN A 119 4.15 -19.01 -0.82
C GLN A 119 4.11 -19.02 0.71
N GLU A 120 5.26 -19.04 1.38
CA GLU A 120 5.37 -18.99 2.84
C GLU A 120 6.16 -17.75 3.30
N PRO A 121 5.67 -16.52 3.02
CA PRO A 121 6.33 -15.31 3.49
C PRO A 121 6.05 -15.10 4.99
N LYS A 122 6.77 -14.18 5.63
CA LYS A 122 6.44 -13.75 6.98
C LYS A 122 5.18 -12.88 7.01
N VAL A 123 5.09 -11.94 6.08
CA VAL A 123 3.93 -11.05 5.87
C VAL A 123 3.47 -11.12 4.42
N THR A 124 2.18 -11.31 4.19
CA THR A 124 1.53 -11.15 2.88
C THR A 124 0.74 -9.84 2.88
N LEU A 125 1.03 -8.95 1.93
CA LEU A 125 0.23 -7.77 1.64
C LEU A 125 -0.53 -7.98 0.32
N CYS A 126 -1.84 -8.22 0.42
CA CYS A 126 -2.76 -8.09 -0.70
C CYS A 126 -3.05 -6.60 -0.90
N ALA A 127 -2.30 -5.95 -1.80
CA ALA A 127 -2.50 -4.56 -2.13
C ALA A 127 -3.79 -4.37 -2.95
N ASN A 128 -4.05 -3.17 -3.44
CA ASN A 128 -5.29 -2.88 -4.14
C ASN A 128 -5.46 -3.73 -5.42
N LEU A 129 -6.34 -4.72 -5.35
CA LEU A 129 -6.76 -5.64 -6.40
C LEU A 129 -8.26 -5.93 -6.30
N HIS A 130 -8.84 -6.51 -7.36
CA HIS A 130 -10.19 -7.09 -7.27
C HIS A 130 -10.24 -8.13 -6.13
N PRO A 131 -11.28 -8.12 -5.26
CA PRO A 131 -11.36 -9.03 -4.09
C PRO A 131 -11.19 -10.51 -4.42
N ALA A 132 -11.68 -10.98 -5.57
CA ALA A 132 -11.49 -12.35 -6.01
C ALA A 132 -10.01 -12.70 -6.26
N LEU A 133 -9.20 -11.74 -6.76
CA LEU A 133 -7.76 -11.93 -6.94
C LEU A 133 -7.03 -11.95 -5.59
N GLN A 134 -7.44 -11.08 -4.66
CA GLN A 134 -6.91 -11.11 -3.28
C GLN A 134 -7.23 -12.44 -2.60
N ALA A 135 -8.44 -12.97 -2.77
CA ALA A 135 -8.81 -14.29 -2.27
C ALA A 135 -7.94 -15.41 -2.88
N SER A 136 -7.68 -15.35 -4.20
CA SER A 136 -6.79 -16.30 -4.89
C SER A 136 -5.36 -16.25 -4.36
N VAL A 137 -4.85 -15.07 -4.01
CA VAL A 137 -3.52 -14.92 -3.36
C VAL A 137 -3.52 -15.62 -2.00
N LEU A 138 -4.55 -15.39 -1.18
CA LEU A 138 -4.67 -16.02 0.13
C LEU A 138 -4.86 -17.54 0.07
N ASP A 139 -5.34 -18.07 -1.06
CA ASP A 139 -5.41 -19.53 -1.30
C ASP A 139 -4.06 -20.13 -1.63
N GLN A 140 -3.13 -19.34 -2.18
CA GLN A 140 -1.80 -19.76 -2.60
C GLN A 140 -0.73 -19.50 -1.53
N THR A 141 -1.02 -18.66 -0.53
CA THR A 141 -0.03 -18.23 0.46
C THR A 141 -0.39 -18.66 1.87
N LYS A 142 0.65 -18.92 2.67
CA LYS A 142 0.54 -19.18 4.10
C LYS A 142 1.55 -18.34 4.83
N ALA A 143 1.19 -17.08 5.07
CA ALA A 143 2.04 -16.17 5.85
C ALA A 143 2.29 -16.75 7.24
N SER A 144 3.55 -16.75 7.67
CA SER A 144 3.92 -17.30 8.97
C SER A 144 3.59 -16.37 10.13
N ARG A 145 3.31 -15.09 9.84
CA ARG A 145 2.95 -14.10 10.86
C ARG A 145 1.66 -13.36 10.58
N LEU A 146 1.56 -12.64 9.46
CA LEU A 146 0.44 -11.73 9.17
C LEU A 146 0.00 -11.76 7.73
N THR A 147 -1.30 -11.64 7.52
CA THR A 147 -1.94 -11.29 6.25
C THR A 147 -2.52 -9.89 6.36
N MET A 148 -2.22 -9.03 5.38
CA MET A 148 -2.67 -7.65 5.32
C MET A 148 -3.42 -7.41 4.01
N LEU A 149 -4.42 -6.52 4.05
CA LEU A 149 -5.22 -6.18 2.88
C LEU A 149 -5.44 -4.68 2.79
N ASP A 150 -5.19 -4.11 1.62
CA ASP A 150 -5.64 -2.78 1.22
C ASP A 150 -6.75 -2.88 0.16
N SER A 151 -7.56 -1.84 0.01
CA SER A 151 -8.68 -1.81 -0.92
C SER A 151 -8.89 -0.39 -1.46
N MET A 152 -9.95 -0.22 -2.27
CA MET A 152 -10.39 1.09 -2.73
C MET A 152 -11.92 1.14 -2.84
N ASN A 153 -12.45 2.36 -2.92
CA ASN A 153 -13.87 2.65 -3.02
C ASN A 153 -14.60 1.94 -4.19
N LEU A 154 -13.89 1.68 -5.30
CA LEU A 154 -14.45 0.95 -6.44
C LEU A 154 -14.98 -0.42 -6.01
N TRP A 155 -14.17 -1.20 -5.29
CA TRP A 155 -14.56 -2.55 -4.87
C TRP A 155 -15.69 -2.55 -3.86
N ILE A 156 -15.79 -1.52 -3.02
CA ILE A 156 -16.94 -1.32 -2.11
C ILE A 156 -18.22 -1.13 -2.91
N THR A 157 -18.12 -0.49 -4.09
CA THR A 157 -19.27 -0.18 -4.93
C THR A 157 -19.70 -1.38 -5.80
N ILE A 158 -18.76 -2.10 -6.42
CA ILE A 158 -19.08 -3.11 -7.44
C ILE A 158 -18.87 -4.55 -7.00
N ALA A 159 -18.13 -4.82 -5.91
CA ALA A 159 -17.76 -6.15 -5.42
C ALA A 159 -17.83 -6.26 -3.89
N ARG A 160 -18.79 -5.55 -3.26
CA ARG A 160 -18.86 -5.38 -1.80
C ARG A 160 -18.93 -6.70 -1.04
N GLU A 161 -19.73 -7.66 -1.51
CA GLU A 161 -19.88 -8.94 -0.83
C GLU A 161 -18.57 -9.74 -0.85
N GLU A 162 -17.92 -9.82 -2.03
CA GLU A 162 -16.64 -10.48 -2.19
C GLU A 162 -15.55 -9.80 -1.35
N LEU A 163 -15.55 -8.46 -1.29
CA LEU A 163 -14.64 -7.69 -0.47
C LEU A 163 -14.81 -8.02 1.02
N LEU A 164 -16.03 -8.06 1.52
CA LEU A 164 -16.31 -8.42 2.91
C LEU A 164 -15.89 -9.87 3.23
N GLU A 165 -16.02 -10.80 2.28
CA GLU A 165 -15.58 -12.18 2.50
C GLU A 165 -14.05 -12.28 2.55
N VAL A 166 -13.32 -11.60 1.65
CA VAL A 166 -11.85 -11.63 1.69
C VAL A 166 -11.28 -10.91 2.91
N MET A 167 -11.92 -9.81 3.35
CA MET A 167 -11.54 -9.09 4.57
C MET A 167 -11.57 -9.98 5.83
N LYS A 168 -12.46 -10.97 5.89
CA LYS A 168 -12.54 -11.91 7.02
C LYS A 168 -11.39 -12.93 7.08
N ARG A 169 -10.55 -12.95 6.04
CA ARG A 169 -9.44 -13.89 5.88
C ARG A 169 -8.09 -13.29 6.22
N VAL A 170 -8.04 -12.02 6.61
CA VAL A 170 -6.80 -11.31 6.90
C VAL A 170 -6.72 -10.88 8.36
N ASP A 171 -5.52 -10.60 8.85
CA ASP A 171 -5.25 -10.21 10.23
C ASP A 171 -5.33 -8.68 10.41
N LEU A 172 -5.01 -7.92 9.36
CA LEU A 172 -4.94 -6.47 9.37
C LEU A 172 -5.52 -5.87 8.09
N LEU A 173 -6.42 -4.90 8.25
CA LEU A 173 -6.94 -4.07 7.15
C LEU A 173 -6.28 -2.69 7.16
N ILE A 174 -6.00 -2.17 5.96
CA ILE A 174 -5.49 -0.82 5.72
C ILE A 174 -6.41 -0.16 4.71
N ILE A 175 -7.29 0.72 5.13
CA ILE A 175 -8.24 1.42 4.25
C ILE A 175 -8.33 2.89 4.63
N ASN A 176 -8.85 3.74 3.74
CA ASN A 176 -9.01 5.15 4.06
C ASN A 176 -10.33 5.44 4.80
N ASP A 177 -10.47 6.64 5.33
CA ASP A 177 -11.63 7.02 6.14
C ASP A 177 -12.93 7.15 5.33
N GLY A 178 -12.84 7.50 4.05
CA GLY A 178 -13.98 7.47 3.12
C GLY A 178 -14.48 6.04 2.91
N GLU A 179 -13.57 5.11 2.66
CA GLU A 179 -13.88 3.67 2.49
C GLU A 179 -14.49 3.07 3.75
N VAL A 180 -13.98 3.44 4.93
CA VAL A 180 -14.55 3.02 6.22
C VAL A 180 -16.00 3.47 6.37
N ARG A 181 -16.28 4.76 6.06
CA ARG A 181 -17.66 5.30 6.11
C ARG A 181 -18.58 4.63 5.10
N MET A 182 -18.10 4.40 3.87
CA MET A 182 -18.87 3.69 2.83
C MET A 182 -19.21 2.26 3.23
N LEU A 183 -18.25 1.52 3.80
CA LEU A 183 -18.47 0.14 4.23
C LEU A 183 -19.50 0.05 5.37
N ALA A 184 -19.44 0.98 6.30
CA ALA A 184 -20.28 0.97 7.50
C ALA A 184 -21.62 1.70 7.32
N ASP A 185 -21.78 2.50 6.26
CA ASP A 185 -22.89 3.45 6.08
C ASP A 185 -23.05 4.37 7.31
N ASP A 186 -21.94 4.89 7.85
CA ASP A 186 -21.92 5.76 9.03
C ASP A 186 -20.89 6.88 8.89
N GLU A 187 -21.35 8.12 9.01
CA GLU A 187 -20.50 9.33 8.93
C GLU A 187 -19.55 9.49 10.14
N ASN A 188 -19.88 8.90 11.29
CA ASN A 188 -18.98 8.93 12.44
C ASN A 188 -17.85 7.91 12.28
N LEU A 189 -16.64 8.39 11.99
CA LEU A 189 -15.50 7.52 11.70
C LEU A 189 -15.20 6.47 12.77
N VAL A 190 -15.34 6.80 14.05
CA VAL A 190 -15.03 5.86 15.14
C VAL A 190 -16.06 4.72 15.17
N ARG A 191 -17.36 5.03 15.06
CA ARG A 191 -18.40 3.99 14.96
C ARG A 191 -18.26 3.17 13.68
N ALA A 192 -18.00 3.84 12.55
CA ALA A 192 -17.78 3.20 11.27
C ALA A 192 -16.60 2.21 11.32
N ALA A 193 -15.47 2.63 11.89
CA ALA A 193 -14.30 1.78 12.05
C ALA A 193 -14.57 0.56 12.95
N GLN A 194 -15.29 0.74 14.06
CA GLN A 194 -15.70 -0.38 14.93
C GLN A 194 -16.64 -1.35 14.21
N ALA A 195 -17.56 -0.83 13.41
CA ALA A 195 -18.47 -1.64 12.60
C ALA A 195 -17.70 -2.44 11.53
N VAL A 196 -16.80 -1.80 10.78
CA VAL A 196 -15.93 -2.47 9.77
C VAL A 196 -15.08 -3.55 10.43
N LYS A 197 -14.43 -3.24 11.55
CA LYS A 197 -13.62 -4.20 12.30
C LYS A 197 -14.45 -5.44 12.72
N THR A 198 -15.70 -5.23 13.12
CA THR A 198 -16.63 -6.31 13.48
C THR A 198 -17.05 -7.12 12.25
N MET A 199 -17.39 -6.46 11.15
CA MET A 199 -17.80 -7.12 9.89
C MET A 199 -16.67 -7.96 9.30
N ALA A 200 -15.46 -7.41 9.29
CA ALA A 200 -14.27 -8.08 8.78
C ALA A 200 -13.65 -9.08 9.75
N LYS A 201 -14.06 -9.07 11.03
CA LYS A 201 -13.50 -9.92 12.11
C LYS A 201 -11.97 -9.79 12.27
N VAL A 202 -11.43 -8.61 11.99
CA VAL A 202 -9.99 -8.35 12.10
C VAL A 202 -9.60 -7.84 13.49
N ALA A 203 -8.41 -8.22 13.94
CA ALA A 203 -7.85 -7.71 15.19
C ALA A 203 -7.40 -6.25 15.03
N THR A 204 -6.90 -5.88 13.85
CA THR A 204 -6.32 -4.56 13.58
C THR A 204 -6.93 -3.94 12.33
N LEU A 205 -7.41 -2.69 12.47
CA LEU A 205 -7.85 -1.85 11.37
C LEU A 205 -7.06 -0.54 11.39
N VAL A 206 -6.33 -0.27 10.33
CA VAL A 206 -5.58 0.99 10.10
C VAL A 206 -6.37 1.85 9.14
N VAL A 207 -6.76 3.05 9.58
CA VAL A 207 -7.56 4.01 8.82
C VAL A 207 -6.69 5.18 8.39
N LYS A 208 -6.34 5.23 7.11
CA LYS A 208 -5.59 6.34 6.48
C LYS A 208 -6.52 7.55 6.34
N ARG A 209 -6.05 8.76 6.67
CA ARG A 209 -6.88 9.96 6.68
C ARG A 209 -6.22 11.15 5.96
N GLY A 210 -5.36 10.89 4.98
CA GLY A 210 -4.65 11.89 4.23
C GLY A 210 -3.93 12.90 5.14
N GLU A 211 -4.19 14.19 4.97
CA GLU A 211 -3.59 15.28 5.77
C GLU A 211 -3.93 15.22 7.28
N HIS A 212 -4.93 14.43 7.67
CA HIS A 212 -5.32 14.23 9.06
C HIS A 212 -4.62 13.05 9.74
N GLY A 213 -3.68 12.38 9.04
CA GLY A 213 -2.86 11.29 9.58
C GLY A 213 -3.55 9.95 9.59
N VAL A 214 -3.41 9.18 10.67
CA VAL A 214 -3.87 7.80 10.76
C VAL A 214 -4.51 7.50 12.11
N LEU A 215 -5.56 6.66 12.09
CA LEU A 215 -6.10 5.99 13.26
C LEU A 215 -5.92 4.48 13.11
N ALA A 216 -5.38 3.81 14.12
CA ALA A 216 -5.35 2.36 14.17
C ALA A 216 -6.19 1.85 15.34
N PHE A 217 -7.11 0.95 15.05
CA PHE A 217 -7.96 0.25 16.00
C PHE A 217 -7.39 -1.15 16.21
N HIS A 218 -6.71 -1.38 17.30
CA HIS A 218 -6.02 -2.63 17.63
C HIS A 218 -6.54 -3.21 18.94
N GLY A 219 -7.17 -4.40 18.90
CA GLY A 219 -7.91 -4.87 20.07
C GLY A 219 -8.96 -3.85 20.51
N ASP A 220 -8.89 -3.42 21.75
CA ASP A 220 -9.74 -2.38 22.35
C ASP A 220 -9.06 -1.00 22.36
N GLU A 221 -7.85 -0.89 21.85
CA GLU A 221 -7.06 0.34 21.85
C GLU A 221 -7.17 1.12 20.55
N ILE A 222 -6.94 2.42 20.65
CA ILE A 222 -6.85 3.33 19.48
C ILE A 222 -5.48 4.01 19.54
N ILE A 223 -4.75 3.95 18.43
CA ILE A 223 -3.54 4.71 18.21
C ILE A 223 -3.87 5.81 17.20
N ALA A 224 -3.57 7.05 17.54
CA ALA A 224 -3.80 8.21 16.66
C ALA A 224 -2.48 8.94 16.43
N LEU A 225 -2.13 9.15 15.16
CA LEU A 225 -0.97 9.93 14.75
C LEU A 225 -1.41 10.98 13.73
N PRO A 226 -0.86 12.21 13.77
CA PRO A 226 -1.05 13.19 12.72
C PRO A 226 -0.34 12.75 11.43
N ALA A 227 -0.60 13.41 10.31
CA ALA A 227 0.26 13.34 9.14
C ALA A 227 1.60 14.04 9.43
N PHE A 228 2.66 13.66 8.69
CA PHE A 228 3.88 14.45 8.69
C PHE A 228 3.61 15.83 8.06
N PRO A 229 3.88 16.95 8.76
CA PRO A 229 3.59 18.27 8.23
C PRO A 229 4.60 18.64 7.15
N THR A 230 4.15 18.76 5.91
CA THR A 230 4.95 19.26 4.79
C THR A 230 4.20 20.34 4.03
N SER A 231 4.92 21.34 3.54
CA SER A 231 4.41 22.32 2.59
C SER A 231 4.63 21.94 1.13
N ASN A 232 5.41 20.88 0.90
CA ASN A 232 5.77 20.41 -0.44
C ASN A 232 4.82 19.29 -0.88
N VAL A 233 3.59 19.66 -1.24
CA VAL A 233 2.56 18.70 -1.69
C VAL A 233 2.54 18.69 -3.20
N CYS A 234 3.04 17.60 -3.79
CA CYS A 234 3.18 17.43 -5.25
C CYS A 234 2.14 16.47 -5.82
N ASP A 235 2.15 15.21 -5.35
CA ASP A 235 1.31 14.13 -5.88
C ASP A 235 0.95 13.13 -4.78
N PRO A 236 -0.33 13.01 -4.36
CA PRO A 236 -0.74 12.03 -3.36
C PRO A 236 -0.81 10.58 -3.87
N THR A 237 -0.64 10.36 -5.20
CA THR A 237 -0.70 9.01 -5.79
C THR A 237 0.36 8.10 -5.16
N GLY A 238 -0.05 6.90 -4.77
CA GLY A 238 0.86 5.91 -4.17
C GLY A 238 1.24 6.15 -2.70
N CYS A 239 0.81 7.28 -2.07
CA CYS A 239 1.06 7.50 -0.64
C CYS A 239 0.47 6.38 0.23
N GLY A 240 -0.74 5.92 -0.10
CA GLY A 240 -1.40 4.81 0.60
C GLY A 240 -0.67 3.49 0.45
N ASP A 241 -0.18 3.20 -0.74
CA ASP A 241 0.57 1.98 -1.05
C ASP A 241 1.98 2.00 -0.41
N THR A 242 2.65 3.15 -0.46
CA THR A 242 3.92 3.39 0.26
C THR A 242 3.75 3.17 1.76
N PHE A 243 2.67 3.71 2.33
CA PHE A 243 2.32 3.50 3.73
C PHE A 243 2.13 2.01 4.03
N ALA A 244 1.34 1.30 3.22
CA ALA A 244 1.06 -0.13 3.41
C ALA A 244 2.32 -1.01 3.26
N GLY A 245 3.17 -0.74 2.27
CA GLY A 245 4.44 -1.45 2.06
C GLY A 245 5.44 -1.24 3.20
N THR A 246 5.54 -0.01 3.72
CA THR A 246 6.36 0.30 4.90
C THR A 246 5.83 -0.42 6.14
N LEU A 247 4.51 -0.38 6.36
CA LEU A 247 3.87 -1.06 7.48
C LEU A 247 4.16 -2.57 7.45
N ALA A 248 4.07 -3.19 6.27
CA ALA A 248 4.38 -4.61 6.09
C ALA A 248 5.85 -4.94 6.45
N ALA A 249 6.80 -4.11 6.02
CA ALA A 249 8.22 -4.29 6.33
C ALA A 249 8.50 -4.20 7.84
N TYR A 250 7.95 -3.19 8.51
CA TYR A 250 8.14 -3.03 9.95
C TYR A 250 7.47 -4.15 10.76
N LEU A 251 6.27 -4.56 10.37
CA LEU A 251 5.60 -5.69 11.02
C LEU A 251 6.27 -7.03 10.73
N ALA A 252 7.08 -7.13 9.67
CA ALA A 252 7.90 -8.32 9.42
C ALA A 252 9.09 -8.48 10.40
N LEU A 253 9.44 -7.45 11.18
CA LEU A 253 10.46 -7.56 12.24
C LEU A 253 10.04 -8.47 13.38
N GLY A 254 8.80 -8.30 13.83
CA GLY A 254 8.30 -8.97 15.03
C GLY A 254 7.96 -10.44 14.82
N GLU A 255 7.62 -11.11 15.91
CA GLU A 255 7.18 -12.50 15.95
C GLU A 255 5.84 -12.57 16.71
N GLY A 256 4.97 -13.52 16.31
CA GLY A 256 3.68 -13.70 16.97
C GLY A 256 2.68 -12.56 16.75
N PRO A 257 1.74 -12.32 17.68
CA PRO A 257 0.76 -11.24 17.58
C PRO A 257 1.40 -9.86 17.52
N ILE A 258 0.68 -8.91 16.89
CA ILE A 258 1.14 -7.52 16.86
C ILE A 258 1.05 -6.92 18.26
N GLU A 259 2.14 -6.31 18.71
CA GLU A 259 2.17 -5.54 19.96
C GLU A 259 1.88 -4.06 19.69
N ARG A 260 1.26 -3.37 20.65
CA ARG A 260 0.87 -1.96 20.51
C ARG A 260 2.03 -1.02 20.13
N ASP A 261 3.16 -1.17 20.81
CA ASP A 261 4.31 -0.29 20.58
C ASP A 261 5.01 -0.58 19.26
N GLU A 262 5.01 -1.84 18.83
CA GLU A 262 5.43 -2.25 17.50
C GLU A 262 4.54 -1.62 16.42
N LEU A 263 3.22 -1.73 16.57
CA LEU A 263 2.27 -1.11 15.65
C LEU A 263 2.47 0.41 15.59
N ARG A 264 2.63 1.07 16.74
CA ARG A 264 2.89 2.51 16.78
C ARG A 264 4.17 2.88 16.03
N ALA A 265 5.26 2.17 16.24
CA ALA A 265 6.52 2.42 15.54
C ALA A 265 6.37 2.20 14.01
N ALA A 266 5.68 1.14 13.61
CA ALA A 266 5.38 0.87 12.21
C ALA A 266 4.51 1.97 11.56
N LEU A 267 3.51 2.50 12.28
CA LEU A 267 2.66 3.61 11.82
C LEU A 267 3.44 4.92 11.67
N VAL A 268 4.37 5.22 12.59
CA VAL A 268 5.26 6.38 12.51
C VAL A 268 6.12 6.29 11.24
N ALA A 269 6.78 5.16 11.04
CA ALA A 269 7.61 4.93 9.85
C ALA A 269 6.79 5.02 8.56
N SER A 270 5.59 4.42 8.53
CA SER A 270 4.70 4.46 7.37
C SER A 270 4.23 5.87 7.03
N THR A 271 3.93 6.69 8.05
CA THR A 271 3.56 8.10 7.87
C THR A 271 4.71 8.91 7.29
N VAL A 272 5.92 8.70 7.79
CA VAL A 272 7.13 9.37 7.29
C VAL A 272 7.44 8.93 5.87
N SER A 273 7.38 7.64 5.55
CA SER A 273 7.62 7.14 4.17
C SER A 273 6.62 7.73 3.17
N ALA A 274 5.33 7.76 3.51
CA ALA A 274 4.30 8.34 2.66
C ALA A 274 4.53 9.84 2.39
N SER A 275 5.15 10.57 3.34
CA SER A 275 5.47 11.99 3.15
C SER A 275 6.55 12.22 2.08
N PHE A 276 7.48 11.26 1.86
CA PHE A 276 8.41 11.33 0.74
C PHE A 276 7.71 11.16 -0.60
N THR A 277 6.83 10.16 -0.71
CA THR A 277 6.04 9.94 -1.93
C THR A 277 5.23 11.17 -2.31
N LEU A 278 4.60 11.83 -1.34
CA LEU A 278 3.79 13.04 -1.54
C LEU A 278 4.55 14.20 -2.20
N GLU A 279 5.87 14.28 -2.02
CA GLU A 279 6.72 15.40 -2.45
C GLU A 279 7.21 15.31 -3.90
N SER A 280 6.85 14.25 -4.64
CA SER A 280 7.25 14.09 -6.05
C SER A 280 6.18 13.37 -6.86
N PHE A 281 6.26 13.48 -8.20
CA PHE A 281 5.45 12.64 -9.08
C PHE A 281 6.03 11.24 -9.20
N GLY A 282 5.15 10.24 -9.26
CA GLY A 282 5.53 8.85 -9.43
C GLY A 282 6.45 8.36 -8.31
N VAL A 283 7.35 7.45 -8.64
CA VAL A 283 8.24 6.79 -7.66
C VAL A 283 9.58 7.52 -7.42
N ALA A 284 9.79 8.72 -7.96
CA ALA A 284 11.07 9.40 -7.94
C ALA A 284 11.63 9.62 -6.53
N ALA A 285 10.78 10.01 -5.57
CA ALA A 285 11.22 10.20 -4.19
C ALA A 285 11.62 8.87 -3.52
N LEU A 286 10.90 7.78 -3.80
CA LEU A 286 11.25 6.45 -3.25
C LEU A 286 12.57 5.92 -3.81
N GLN A 287 12.89 6.22 -5.09
CA GLN A 287 14.15 5.85 -5.70
C GLN A 287 15.35 6.59 -5.11
N THR A 288 15.15 7.80 -4.61
CA THR A 288 16.21 8.67 -4.09
C THR A 288 16.21 8.81 -2.57
N MET A 289 15.28 8.19 -1.88
CA MET A 289 15.19 8.18 -0.42
C MET A 289 16.43 7.49 0.17
N SER A 290 17.20 8.22 0.99
CA SER A 290 18.33 7.64 1.71
C SER A 290 17.96 7.33 3.17
N GLU A 291 18.72 6.44 3.80
CA GLU A 291 18.53 6.11 5.22
C GLU A 291 18.70 7.36 6.10
N GLU A 292 19.71 8.20 5.80
CA GLU A 292 19.97 9.42 6.56
C GLU A 292 18.80 10.42 6.45
N ALA A 293 18.23 10.58 5.25
CA ALA A 293 17.08 11.46 5.05
C ALA A 293 15.84 10.94 5.76
N PHE A 294 15.62 9.63 5.72
CA PHE A 294 14.54 8.98 6.42
C PHE A 294 14.67 9.10 7.94
N ASP A 295 15.87 8.83 8.50
CA ASP A 295 16.12 8.91 9.93
C ASP A 295 15.97 10.35 10.46
N ALA A 296 16.47 11.34 9.72
CA ALA A 296 16.29 12.74 10.07
C ALA A 296 14.80 13.13 10.12
N ARG A 297 13.99 12.64 9.18
CA ARG A 297 12.55 12.90 9.15
C ARG A 297 11.79 12.15 10.25
N ILE A 298 12.23 10.95 10.63
CA ILE A 298 11.72 10.23 11.81
C ILE A 298 11.98 11.05 13.08
N ASP A 299 13.21 11.56 13.28
CA ASP A 299 13.55 12.35 14.47
C ASP A 299 12.75 13.66 14.54
N GLU A 300 12.54 14.33 13.40
CA GLU A 300 11.68 15.50 13.30
C GLU A 300 10.23 15.15 13.69
N PHE A 301 9.68 14.07 13.11
CA PHE A 301 8.30 13.67 13.40
C PHE A 301 8.11 13.24 14.85
N GLU A 302 9.04 12.48 15.42
CA GLU A 302 9.02 12.11 16.84
C GLU A 302 9.08 13.35 17.77
N SER A 303 9.77 14.41 17.36
CA SER A 303 9.78 15.68 18.11
C SER A 303 8.42 16.40 18.12
N ILE A 304 7.66 16.25 17.04
CA ILE A 304 6.29 16.80 16.90
C ILE A 304 5.29 16.00 17.76
N LEU A 305 5.53 14.69 17.91
CA LEU A 305 4.65 13.78 18.66
C LEU A 305 4.79 13.86 20.20
N ARG A 306 5.77 14.60 20.70
CA ARG A 306 6.02 14.81 22.15
C ARG A 306 5.18 15.96 22.70
#